data_82c3f40817d3a1e5b6fa19918b8a146c
#
_entry.id   82c3f40817d3a1e5b6fa19918b8a146c
#
_cell.length_a   1.000
_cell.length_b   1.000
_cell.length_c   1.000
_cell.angle_alpha   90.00
_cell.angle_beta   90.00
_cell.angle_gamma   90.00
#
_symmetry.space_group_name_H-M   'P 1'
#
loop_
_entity.id
_entity.type
_entity.pdbx_description
1 polymer ?
#
loop_
_entity_poly.entity_id
_entity_poly.type
_entity_poly.pdbx_seq_one_letter_code
_entity_poly.pdbx_strand_id
1 'polypeptide(L)'
;VSHPHPDLTPPGKLPRNGLRIVPLGGLGEIGRNMTVFEYRGRLLIVDCGVLFPDPDQPGVDLILPDFGYLDGRLDQVEALVLTHAHEDHIGAVPYLLRQRPDIPLAGSRLTLALVRSKLAEHRLDPVTVEVVEGSHSSFGPFDCEFFAVNHSIPDALAVAIRTPAGVVLHTGDFKMDQLPLDGRLTDLAGFARLGGEGVDLLMADSTNAEVPGVVTSERDIAPVLDEIFANTRQRIIVACFASHVHRVQQVLNAAVKHRRKVAFVGRSMVRNMGVARDLGYLRVPGGLLVELREAEEMPPGDVVLISTGSQGEPMSALSRMAGRDHPIRIAAGDTVILASSLIPGNETAVYRVINGLTRLGARVVHKASALVHVSGHAPAGELLYVLNLVRPRNFMPVHGEWRHLRAHAHLAALTGVP
;
A
#
# COMPACT_ATOMS: atom_id res chain seq x y z
N VAL A 1 -8.21 20.10 19.55
CA VAL A 1 -7.15 19.98 20.58
C VAL A 1 -7.32 18.59 21.18
N SER A 2 -6.50 17.62 20.74
CA SER A 2 -6.48 16.30 21.35
C SER A 2 -5.91 16.46 22.78
N HIS A 3 -6.71 16.14 23.78
CA HIS A 3 -6.17 15.97 25.13
C HIS A 3 -5.32 14.70 25.12
N PRO A 4 -4.04 14.74 25.52
CA PRO A 4 -3.22 13.54 25.62
C PRO A 4 -3.92 12.58 26.60
N HIS A 5 -3.87 11.27 26.26
CA HIS A 5 -4.39 10.23 27.17
C HIS A 5 -3.76 10.41 28.54
N PRO A 6 -4.52 10.36 29.64
CA PRO A 6 -4.01 10.67 31.00
C PRO A 6 -2.83 9.77 31.44
N ASP A 7 -2.67 8.60 30.81
CA ASP A 7 -1.57 7.68 31.10
C ASP A 7 -0.31 7.94 30.23
N LEU A 8 -0.35 8.89 29.29
CA LEU A 8 0.81 9.26 28.48
C LEU A 8 1.69 10.25 29.26
N THR A 9 2.75 9.75 29.84
CA THR A 9 3.82 10.61 30.34
C THR A 9 4.67 11.14 29.19
N PRO A 10 5.07 12.42 29.20
CA PRO A 10 6.02 12.94 28.22
C PRO A 10 7.26 12.05 28.18
N PRO A 11 7.80 11.74 26.98
CA PRO A 11 8.96 10.88 26.86
C PRO A 11 10.14 11.52 27.66
N GLY A 12 10.80 10.70 28.47
CA GLY A 12 11.95 11.11 29.26
C GLY A 12 13.09 11.67 28.37
N LYS A 13 14.07 12.30 29.01
CA LYS A 13 15.26 12.81 28.30
C LYS A 13 15.96 11.66 27.56
N LEU A 14 16.20 11.81 26.24
CA LEU A 14 16.94 10.82 25.48
C LEU A 14 18.42 10.81 25.94
N PRO A 15 19.00 9.63 26.24
CA PRO A 15 20.45 9.52 26.48
C PRO A 15 21.24 10.05 25.28
N ARG A 16 22.44 10.60 25.51
CA ARG A 16 23.27 11.24 24.47
C ARG A 16 23.49 10.37 23.22
N ASN A 17 23.56 9.06 23.39
CA ASN A 17 23.74 8.09 22.31
C ASN A 17 22.53 7.16 22.16
N GLY A 18 21.36 7.55 22.68
CA GLY A 18 20.12 6.79 22.49
C GLY A 18 19.44 7.11 21.16
N LEU A 19 18.81 6.13 20.58
CA LEU A 19 17.85 6.27 19.49
C LEU A 19 16.44 6.16 20.08
N ARG A 20 15.59 7.13 19.82
CA ARG A 20 14.16 7.07 20.16
C ARG A 20 13.35 6.78 18.90
N ILE A 21 12.42 5.89 19.01
CA ILE A 21 11.48 5.53 17.93
C ILE A 21 10.08 5.82 18.43
N VAL A 22 9.34 6.65 17.70
CA VAL A 22 8.02 7.14 18.08
C VAL A 22 7.06 6.91 16.92
N PRO A 23 6.26 5.84 16.96
CA PRO A 23 5.16 5.67 16.03
C PRO A 23 4.08 6.74 16.29
N LEU A 24 3.68 7.46 15.25
CA LEU A 24 2.58 8.43 15.27
C LEU A 24 1.30 7.84 14.65
N GLY A 25 1.36 6.60 14.17
CA GLY A 25 0.29 5.81 13.64
C GLY A 25 0.78 4.42 13.21
N GLY A 26 -0.12 3.55 12.74
CA GLY A 26 0.21 2.20 12.28
C GLY A 26 0.37 1.17 13.40
N LEU A 27 0.00 1.49 14.63
CA LEU A 27 -0.02 0.55 15.76
C LEU A 27 -1.42 0.43 16.35
N GLY A 28 -1.93 -0.80 16.41
CA GLY A 28 -3.29 -1.09 16.83
C GLY A 28 -4.35 -0.79 15.75
N GLU A 29 -3.90 -0.48 14.54
CA GLU A 29 -4.70 -0.12 13.37
C GLU A 29 -3.99 -0.49 12.09
N ILE A 30 -4.70 -0.56 10.97
CA ILE A 30 -4.15 -0.71 9.62
C ILE A 30 -4.36 0.62 8.89
N GLY A 31 -3.31 1.41 8.79
CA GLY A 31 -3.34 2.74 8.16
C GLY A 31 -2.58 3.80 8.94
N ARG A 32 -2.58 5.02 8.44
CA ARG A 32 -1.85 6.22 8.91
C ARG A 32 -0.43 5.94 9.41
N ASN A 33 0.27 5.07 8.67
CA ASN A 33 1.63 4.68 9.03
C ASN A 33 2.54 5.90 9.06
N MET A 34 3.18 6.12 10.21
CA MET A 34 4.17 7.18 10.38
C MET A 34 5.02 6.86 11.62
N THR A 35 6.34 6.77 11.41
CA THR A 35 7.28 6.54 12.51
C THR A 35 8.39 7.58 12.49
N VAL A 36 8.66 8.19 13.64
CA VAL A 36 9.74 9.16 13.82
C VAL A 36 10.91 8.49 14.54
N PHE A 37 12.10 8.64 13.96
CA PHE A 37 13.38 8.24 14.55
C PHE A 37 14.12 9.49 15.01
N GLU A 38 14.45 9.56 16.31
CA GLU A 38 15.15 10.69 16.91
C GLU A 38 16.54 10.26 17.41
N TYR A 39 17.57 10.89 16.87
CA TYR A 39 18.95 10.72 17.31
C TYR A 39 19.64 12.08 17.42
N ARG A 40 20.18 12.39 18.62
CA ARG A 40 20.87 13.67 18.93
C ARG A 40 20.09 14.92 18.51
N GLY A 41 18.78 14.93 18.69
CA GLY A 41 17.90 16.04 18.35
C GLY A 41 17.61 16.21 16.85
N ARG A 42 18.09 15.30 15.98
CA ARG A 42 17.69 15.22 14.58
C ARG A 42 16.65 14.16 14.38
N LEU A 43 15.76 14.35 13.41
CA LEU A 43 14.60 13.49 13.16
C LEU A 43 14.65 12.93 11.73
N LEU A 44 14.38 11.63 11.61
CA LEU A 44 14.05 10.98 10.36
C LEU A 44 12.64 10.45 10.47
N ILE A 45 11.83 10.60 9.44
CA ILE A 45 10.47 10.09 9.41
C ILE A 45 10.40 8.96 8.37
N VAL A 46 9.73 7.86 8.70
CA VAL A 46 9.41 6.78 7.77
C VAL A 46 7.90 6.74 7.62
N ASP A 47 7.44 6.96 6.38
CA ASP A 47 6.06 7.06 5.93
C ASP A 47 5.27 8.22 6.58
N CYS A 48 4.16 8.58 5.94
CA CYS A 48 3.25 9.61 6.42
C CYS A 48 1.88 9.37 5.76
N GLY A 49 1.17 8.35 6.25
CA GLY A 49 -0.06 7.84 5.67
C GLY A 49 -1.33 8.38 6.30
N VAL A 50 -2.46 8.04 5.72
CA VAL A 50 -3.79 8.32 6.27
C VAL A 50 -4.48 7.02 6.69
N LEU A 51 -5.48 7.16 7.56
CA LEU A 51 -6.49 6.15 7.83
C LEU A 51 -7.84 6.70 7.35
N PHE A 52 -8.64 5.84 6.74
CA PHE A 52 -10.00 6.19 6.37
C PHE A 52 -10.92 5.97 7.57
N PRO A 53 -11.89 6.88 7.80
CA PRO A 53 -12.78 6.78 8.95
C PRO A 53 -13.74 5.59 8.84
N ASP A 54 -14.13 5.05 9.99
CA ASP A 54 -15.21 4.08 10.08
C ASP A 54 -16.58 4.72 9.81
N PRO A 55 -17.60 3.93 9.42
CA PRO A 55 -18.95 4.43 9.16
C PRO A 55 -19.63 5.15 10.32
N ASP A 56 -19.18 4.95 11.55
CA ASP A 56 -19.67 5.58 12.77
C ASP A 56 -19.01 6.95 13.07
N GLN A 57 -18.13 7.42 12.18
CA GLN A 57 -17.44 8.71 12.25
C GLN A 57 -17.97 9.69 11.18
N PRO A 58 -19.26 10.10 11.20
CA PRO A 58 -19.84 10.94 10.16
C PRO A 58 -19.17 12.32 10.12
N GLY A 59 -18.87 12.81 8.92
CA GLY A 59 -18.23 14.11 8.70
C GLY A 59 -16.71 14.11 8.79
N VAL A 60 -16.09 12.95 9.02
CA VAL A 60 -14.64 12.76 8.92
C VAL A 60 -14.31 12.18 7.55
N ASP A 61 -13.46 12.83 6.79
CA ASP A 61 -13.02 12.33 5.47
C ASP A 61 -11.72 11.53 5.55
N LEU A 62 -10.79 11.94 6.43
CA LEU A 62 -9.46 11.33 6.61
C LEU A 62 -9.02 11.47 8.07
N ILE A 63 -8.29 10.49 8.56
CA ILE A 63 -7.62 10.51 9.86
C ILE A 63 -6.11 10.59 9.60
N LEU A 64 -5.47 11.64 10.13
CA LEU A 64 -4.04 11.89 10.00
C LEU A 64 -3.27 11.33 11.19
N PRO A 65 -1.95 11.06 11.04
CA PRO A 65 -1.07 10.88 12.20
C PRO A 65 -1.11 12.11 13.11
N ASP A 66 -0.84 11.90 14.39
CA ASP A 66 -0.71 13.01 15.34
C ASP A 66 0.64 13.69 15.17
N PHE A 67 0.67 14.84 14.48
CA PHE A 67 1.88 15.62 14.28
C PHE A 67 2.34 16.37 15.52
N GLY A 68 1.63 16.32 16.65
CA GLY A 68 1.96 17.05 17.87
C GLY A 68 3.38 16.76 18.41
N TYR A 69 3.91 15.55 18.15
CA TYR A 69 5.32 15.24 18.46
C TYR A 69 6.33 16.07 17.66
N LEU A 70 5.95 16.60 16.51
CA LEU A 70 6.78 17.41 15.61
C LEU A 70 6.61 18.91 15.85
N ASP A 71 5.67 19.34 16.71
CA ASP A 71 5.41 20.75 16.99
C ASP A 71 6.68 21.44 17.52
N GLY A 72 7.08 22.54 16.85
CA GLY A 72 8.30 23.29 17.17
C GLY A 72 9.60 22.53 16.86
N ARG A 73 9.54 21.39 16.14
CA ARG A 73 10.70 20.54 15.83
C ARG A 73 10.82 20.19 14.34
N LEU A 74 9.98 20.75 13.50
CA LEU A 74 10.01 20.46 12.06
C LEU A 74 11.34 20.81 11.40
N ASP A 75 12.05 21.82 11.91
CA ASP A 75 13.41 22.21 11.49
C ASP A 75 14.48 21.13 11.76
N GLN A 76 14.19 20.20 12.65
CA GLN A 76 15.06 19.07 12.99
C GLN A 76 14.88 17.87 12.05
N VAL A 77 13.82 17.87 11.21
CA VAL A 77 13.55 16.76 10.28
C VAL A 77 14.53 16.81 9.12
N GLU A 78 15.32 15.73 8.97
CA GLU A 78 16.32 15.57 7.91
C GLU A 78 15.71 15.09 6.60
N ALA A 79 14.77 14.15 6.68
CA ALA A 79 14.03 13.62 5.54
C ALA A 79 12.77 12.87 5.98
N LEU A 80 11.85 12.70 5.03
CA LEU A 80 10.75 11.73 5.06
C LEU A 80 11.07 10.63 4.06
N VAL A 81 11.34 9.42 4.54
CA VAL A 81 11.54 8.22 3.74
C VAL A 81 10.19 7.57 3.48
N LEU A 82 9.86 7.31 2.22
CA LEU A 82 8.62 6.69 1.79
C LEU A 82 8.91 5.27 1.29
N THR A 83 8.33 4.28 1.96
CA THR A 83 8.54 2.87 1.64
C THR A 83 7.86 2.49 0.32
N HIS A 84 6.63 2.95 0.10
CA HIS A 84 5.85 2.73 -1.12
C HIS A 84 4.67 3.71 -1.21
N ALA A 85 3.92 3.69 -2.32
CA ALA A 85 2.94 4.73 -2.63
C ALA A 85 1.47 4.35 -2.33
N HIS A 86 1.18 3.54 -1.31
CA HIS A 86 -0.19 3.37 -0.82
C HIS A 86 -0.63 4.57 0.04
N GLU A 87 -1.93 4.83 0.08
CA GLU A 87 -2.49 5.99 0.77
C GLU A 87 -2.22 5.98 2.28
N ASP A 88 -2.19 4.82 2.88
CA ASP A 88 -1.87 4.61 4.30
C ASP A 88 -0.37 4.77 4.63
N HIS A 89 0.47 5.06 3.60
CA HIS A 89 1.89 5.40 3.73
C HIS A 89 2.23 6.80 3.20
N ILE A 90 1.46 7.34 2.24
CA ILE A 90 1.75 8.66 1.65
C ILE A 90 0.61 9.67 1.77
N GLY A 91 -0.57 9.25 2.20
CA GLY A 91 -1.78 10.07 2.12
C GLY A 91 -1.72 11.36 2.94
N ALA A 92 -0.97 11.37 4.05
CA ALA A 92 -0.82 12.54 4.90
C ALA A 92 0.37 13.45 4.53
N VAL A 93 1.22 13.07 3.55
CA VAL A 93 2.36 13.88 3.09
C VAL A 93 1.97 15.31 2.74
N PRO A 94 0.85 15.59 2.02
CA PRO A 94 0.47 16.98 1.71
C PRO A 94 0.21 17.83 2.96
N TYR A 95 -0.29 17.22 4.03
CA TYR A 95 -0.61 17.93 5.27
C TYR A 95 0.66 18.26 6.07
N LEU A 96 1.65 17.37 6.07
CA LEU A 96 2.96 17.61 6.68
C LEU A 96 3.71 18.69 5.90
N LEU A 97 3.77 18.60 4.56
CA LEU A 97 4.49 19.56 3.72
C LEU A 97 3.84 20.95 3.69
N ARG A 98 2.56 21.10 4.02
CA ARG A 98 1.96 22.44 4.26
C ARG A 98 2.58 23.15 5.46
N GLN A 99 3.08 22.40 6.44
CA GLN A 99 3.73 22.97 7.62
C GLN A 99 5.21 23.27 7.34
N ARG A 100 5.89 22.40 6.57
CA ARG A 100 7.28 22.57 6.15
C ARG A 100 7.50 22.00 4.74
N PRO A 101 7.43 22.86 3.69
CA PRO A 101 7.47 22.41 2.29
C PRO A 101 8.82 21.85 1.81
N ASP A 102 9.90 22.18 2.48
CA ASP A 102 11.27 21.84 2.11
C ASP A 102 11.81 20.53 2.73
N ILE A 103 10.96 19.75 3.43
CA ILE A 103 11.35 18.43 3.89
C ILE A 103 11.66 17.54 2.68
N PRO A 104 12.90 17.00 2.55
CA PRO A 104 13.24 16.10 1.47
C PRO A 104 12.42 14.80 1.55
N LEU A 105 11.79 14.41 0.45
CA LEU A 105 11.09 13.12 0.30
C LEU A 105 12.04 12.13 -0.35
N ALA A 106 12.43 11.08 0.35
CA ALA A 106 13.24 9.99 -0.18
C ALA A 106 12.34 8.78 -0.49
N GLY A 107 12.47 8.21 -1.68
CA GLY A 107 11.66 7.06 -2.08
C GLY A 107 12.05 6.55 -3.46
N SER A 108 11.44 5.43 -3.86
CA SER A 108 11.63 4.88 -5.18
C SER A 108 11.00 5.75 -6.27
N ARG A 109 11.41 5.52 -7.52
CA ARG A 109 10.98 6.31 -8.68
C ARG A 109 9.45 6.37 -8.82
N LEU A 110 8.78 5.21 -8.72
CA LEU A 110 7.32 5.16 -8.81
C LEU A 110 6.66 5.84 -7.61
N THR A 111 7.15 5.59 -6.40
CA THR A 111 6.65 6.20 -5.18
C THR A 111 6.70 7.73 -5.26
N LEU A 112 7.86 8.29 -5.62
CA LEU A 112 8.02 9.73 -5.76
C LEU A 112 7.14 10.32 -6.87
N ALA A 113 6.96 9.64 -8.00
CA ALA A 113 6.11 10.13 -9.08
C ALA A 113 4.63 10.19 -8.67
N LEU A 114 4.13 9.17 -7.95
CA LEU A 114 2.77 9.16 -7.45
C LEU A 114 2.55 10.23 -6.37
N VAL A 115 3.53 10.40 -5.46
CA VAL A 115 3.49 11.46 -4.45
C VAL A 115 3.53 12.85 -5.09
N ARG A 116 4.40 13.10 -6.07
CA ARG A 116 4.42 14.37 -6.83
C ARG A 116 3.08 14.66 -7.48
N SER A 117 2.46 13.65 -8.11
CA SER A 117 1.14 13.79 -8.72
C SER A 117 0.06 14.17 -7.70
N LYS A 118 0.12 13.59 -6.50
CA LYS A 118 -0.77 13.92 -5.38
C LYS A 118 -0.50 15.35 -4.86
N LEU A 119 0.76 15.72 -4.65
CA LEU A 119 1.16 17.04 -4.15
C LEU A 119 0.79 18.18 -5.11
N ALA A 120 0.81 17.91 -6.43
CA ALA A 120 0.35 18.87 -7.44
C ALA A 120 -1.13 19.27 -7.24
N GLU A 121 -2.00 18.36 -6.82
CA GLU A 121 -3.40 18.67 -6.47
C GLU A 121 -3.48 19.66 -5.28
N HIS A 122 -2.48 19.62 -4.39
CA HIS A 122 -2.35 20.51 -3.24
C HIS A 122 -1.50 21.77 -3.53
N ARG A 123 -1.03 21.95 -4.79
CA ARG A 123 -0.12 23.05 -5.22
C ARG A 123 1.20 23.07 -4.43
N LEU A 124 1.72 21.91 -4.10
CA LEU A 124 2.99 21.73 -3.42
C LEU A 124 4.01 21.14 -4.41
N ASP A 125 5.24 21.68 -4.40
CA ASP A 125 6.36 21.18 -5.18
C ASP A 125 7.42 20.60 -4.24
N PRO A 126 7.59 19.28 -4.15
CA PRO A 126 8.45 18.65 -3.16
C PRO A 126 9.92 18.64 -3.58
N VAL A 127 10.80 18.76 -2.59
CA VAL A 127 12.20 18.35 -2.72
C VAL A 127 12.26 16.82 -2.68
N THR A 128 12.82 16.17 -3.70
CA THR A 128 12.84 14.71 -3.77
C THR A 128 14.24 14.15 -3.92
N VAL A 129 14.49 13.01 -3.29
CA VAL A 129 15.70 12.20 -3.38
C VAL A 129 15.28 10.81 -3.86
N GLU A 130 15.56 10.51 -5.13
CA GLU A 130 15.29 9.16 -5.64
C GLU A 130 16.31 8.18 -5.08
N VAL A 131 15.82 7.08 -4.52
CA VAL A 131 16.63 5.99 -3.99
C VAL A 131 16.25 4.69 -4.69
N VAL A 132 17.22 3.79 -4.82
CA VAL A 132 17.03 2.49 -5.45
C VAL A 132 17.46 1.38 -4.50
N GLU A 133 16.96 0.18 -4.73
CA GLU A 133 17.38 -1.01 -3.99
C GLU A 133 18.90 -1.19 -4.04
N GLY A 134 19.50 -1.59 -2.92
CA GLY A 134 20.95 -1.73 -2.75
C GLY A 134 21.72 -0.42 -2.59
N SER A 135 21.04 0.74 -2.66
CA SER A 135 21.69 2.04 -2.47
C SER A 135 21.74 2.46 -0.99
N HIS A 136 22.67 3.37 -0.69
CA HIS A 136 22.79 4.04 0.58
C HIS A 136 22.56 5.54 0.41
N SER A 137 21.87 6.16 1.37
CA SER A 137 21.70 7.62 1.46
C SER A 137 21.76 8.07 2.90
N SER A 138 22.52 9.13 3.15
CA SER A 138 22.64 9.70 4.49
C SER A 138 21.76 10.93 4.64
N PHE A 139 20.95 10.96 5.68
CA PHE A 139 20.08 12.07 6.06
C PHE A 139 20.50 12.54 7.47
N GLY A 140 21.32 13.57 7.56
CA GLY A 140 21.92 13.97 8.81
C GLY A 140 22.71 12.82 9.47
N PRO A 141 22.37 12.42 10.72
CA PRO A 141 23.05 11.32 11.41
C PRO A 141 22.51 9.92 11.05
N PHE A 142 21.55 9.82 10.14
CA PHE A 142 20.93 8.55 9.74
C PHE A 142 21.51 8.08 8.41
N ASP A 143 22.13 6.90 8.39
CA ASP A 143 22.55 6.22 7.18
C ASP A 143 21.50 5.15 6.82
N CYS A 144 20.85 5.34 5.67
CA CYS A 144 19.73 4.52 5.20
C CYS A 144 20.18 3.63 4.04
N GLU A 145 20.02 2.33 4.18
CA GLU A 145 20.20 1.34 3.12
C GLU A 145 18.84 0.78 2.71
N PHE A 146 18.60 0.68 1.40
CA PHE A 146 17.31 0.31 0.84
C PHE A 146 17.32 -1.08 0.24
N PHE A 147 16.27 -1.86 0.50
CA PHE A 147 16.11 -3.24 0.02
C PHE A 147 14.82 -3.37 -0.79
N ALA A 148 14.88 -4.17 -1.86
CA ALA A 148 13.67 -4.53 -2.59
C ALA A 148 12.73 -5.35 -1.70
N VAL A 149 11.43 -5.06 -1.74
CA VAL A 149 10.39 -5.93 -1.21
C VAL A 149 9.25 -6.09 -2.21
N ASN A 150 8.63 -7.28 -2.22
CA ASN A 150 7.39 -7.46 -2.96
C ASN A 150 6.23 -6.88 -2.18
N HIS A 151 5.33 -6.23 -2.88
CA HIS A 151 4.03 -5.82 -2.36
C HIS A 151 2.98 -5.80 -3.48
N SER A 152 1.79 -5.28 -3.24
CA SER A 152 0.75 -5.13 -4.28
C SER A 152 1.00 -3.94 -5.22
N ILE A 153 1.98 -3.11 -4.95
CA ILE A 153 2.47 -2.02 -5.81
C ILE A 153 3.92 -2.28 -6.18
N PRO A 154 4.36 -1.99 -7.43
CA PRO A 154 5.77 -2.09 -7.80
C PRO A 154 6.65 -1.13 -7.00
N ASP A 155 7.94 -1.44 -6.95
CA ASP A 155 8.98 -0.53 -6.50
C ASP A 155 8.98 -0.24 -4.98
N ALA A 156 8.29 -1.10 -4.18
CA ALA A 156 8.28 -0.99 -2.73
C ALA A 156 9.65 -1.31 -2.13
N LEU A 157 10.01 -0.61 -1.04
CA LEU A 157 11.30 -0.69 -0.37
C LEU A 157 11.15 -0.94 1.13
N ALA A 158 12.02 -1.80 1.66
CA ALA A 158 12.39 -1.79 3.07
C ALA A 158 13.59 -0.87 3.29
N VAL A 159 13.79 -0.38 4.50
CA VAL A 159 14.90 0.49 4.86
C VAL A 159 15.60 0.04 6.14
N ALA A 160 16.93 -0.13 6.10
CA ALA A 160 17.76 -0.25 7.28
C ALA A 160 18.30 1.13 7.64
N ILE A 161 18.04 1.57 8.86
CA ILE A 161 18.46 2.86 9.41
C ILE A 161 19.58 2.60 10.39
N ARG A 162 20.79 3.05 10.04
CA ARG A 162 21.98 2.93 10.86
C ARG A 162 22.25 4.25 11.56
N THR A 163 22.52 4.17 12.85
CA THR A 163 23.01 5.27 13.67
C THR A 163 24.10 4.72 14.61
N PRO A 164 24.91 5.56 15.26
CA PRO A 164 25.80 5.11 16.31
C PRO A 164 25.12 4.42 17.51
N ALA A 165 23.79 4.53 17.61
CA ALA A 165 22.99 3.87 18.64
C ALA A 165 22.57 2.43 18.26
N GLY A 166 22.72 2.05 17.01
CA GLY A 166 22.34 0.72 16.51
C GLY A 166 21.70 0.77 15.13
N VAL A 167 21.25 -0.42 14.69
CA VAL A 167 20.65 -0.69 13.38
C VAL A 167 19.19 -1.08 13.54
N VAL A 168 18.30 -0.36 12.85
CA VAL A 168 16.87 -0.68 12.77
C VAL A 168 16.53 -1.07 11.35
N LEU A 169 15.91 -2.23 11.15
CA LEU A 169 15.32 -2.62 9.87
C LEU A 169 13.80 -2.38 9.93
N HIS A 170 13.29 -1.54 9.04
CA HIS A 170 11.85 -1.34 8.82
C HIS A 170 11.47 -1.95 7.47
N THR A 171 10.58 -2.96 7.48
CA THR A 171 10.26 -3.69 6.24
C THR A 171 9.41 -2.89 5.26
N GLY A 172 8.69 -1.84 5.71
CA GLY A 172 7.51 -1.39 5.00
C GLY A 172 6.51 -2.54 4.89
N ASP A 173 5.57 -2.43 3.98
CA ASP A 173 4.65 -3.52 3.65
C ASP A 173 5.31 -4.49 2.70
N PHE A 174 5.21 -5.79 2.97
CA PHE A 174 5.91 -6.77 2.17
C PHE A 174 5.23 -8.14 2.13
N LYS A 175 5.58 -8.92 1.14
CA LYS A 175 5.37 -10.36 1.01
C LYS A 175 6.59 -11.02 0.38
N MET A 176 6.58 -12.36 0.30
CA MET A 176 7.66 -13.12 -0.30
C MET A 176 7.17 -13.91 -1.52
N ASP A 177 6.52 -13.25 -2.50
CA ASP A 177 6.11 -13.90 -3.74
C ASP A 177 7.34 -14.40 -4.50
N GLN A 178 7.45 -15.71 -4.68
CA GLN A 178 8.60 -16.35 -5.35
C GLN A 178 8.51 -16.30 -6.87
N LEU A 179 7.35 -15.92 -7.42
CA LEU A 179 7.08 -15.80 -8.85
C LEU A 179 6.44 -14.45 -9.19
N PRO A 180 7.05 -13.32 -8.78
CA PRO A 180 6.46 -12.00 -8.98
C PRO A 180 6.34 -11.68 -10.48
N LEU A 181 5.33 -10.88 -10.83
CA LEU A 181 5.01 -10.54 -12.22
C LEU A 181 6.09 -9.68 -12.90
N ASP A 182 6.76 -8.85 -12.13
CA ASP A 182 7.85 -7.97 -12.58
C ASP A 182 9.24 -8.59 -12.45
N GLY A 183 9.34 -9.80 -11.87
CA GLY A 183 10.58 -10.51 -11.61
C GLY A 183 11.38 -9.98 -10.41
N ARG A 184 10.87 -8.98 -9.67
CA ARG A 184 11.54 -8.36 -8.54
C ARG A 184 11.18 -9.07 -7.25
N LEU A 185 12.13 -9.80 -6.69
CA LEU A 185 11.98 -10.56 -5.44
C LEU A 185 12.22 -9.67 -4.21
N THR A 186 11.62 -10.05 -3.08
CA THR A 186 12.06 -9.53 -1.77
C THR A 186 13.51 -9.94 -1.53
N ASP A 187 14.37 -8.97 -1.18
CA ASP A 187 15.82 -9.16 -1.03
C ASP A 187 16.17 -9.91 0.26
N LEU A 188 15.91 -11.21 0.27
CA LEU A 188 16.24 -12.09 1.39
C LEU A 188 17.74 -12.21 1.62
N ALA A 189 18.55 -12.08 0.55
CA ALA A 189 20.00 -12.11 0.67
C ALA A 189 20.52 -10.88 1.42
N GLY A 190 19.99 -9.71 1.12
CA GLY A 190 20.25 -8.47 1.84
C GLY A 190 19.81 -8.55 3.31
N PHE A 191 18.64 -9.10 3.59
CA PHE A 191 18.16 -9.30 4.95
C PHE A 191 19.05 -10.28 5.75
N ALA A 192 19.49 -11.39 5.12
CA ALA A 192 20.41 -12.34 5.76
C ALA A 192 21.78 -11.72 6.04
N ARG A 193 22.33 -10.93 5.11
CA ARG A 193 23.57 -10.17 5.30
C ARG A 193 23.43 -9.21 6.49
N LEU A 194 22.36 -8.42 6.51
CA LEU A 194 22.08 -7.47 7.59
C LEU A 194 21.96 -8.18 8.94
N GLY A 195 21.28 -9.34 8.96
CA GLY A 195 21.19 -10.20 10.16
C GLY A 195 22.54 -10.72 10.63
N GLY A 196 23.48 -11.02 9.71
CA GLY A 196 24.87 -11.40 10.02
C GLY A 196 25.69 -10.22 10.56
N GLU A 197 25.44 -9.00 10.12
CA GLU A 197 26.05 -7.77 10.65
C GLU A 197 25.50 -7.40 12.04
N GLY A 198 24.24 -7.73 12.31
CA GLY A 198 23.53 -7.48 13.56
C GLY A 198 22.47 -6.39 13.43
N VAL A 199 21.23 -6.75 13.75
CA VAL A 199 20.07 -5.85 13.78
C VAL A 199 19.61 -5.68 15.23
N ASP A 200 19.61 -4.45 15.72
CA ASP A 200 19.18 -4.15 17.08
C ASP A 200 17.65 -4.17 17.22
N LEU A 201 16.93 -3.73 16.19
CA LEU A 201 15.48 -3.75 16.15
C LEU A 201 14.98 -4.08 14.74
N LEU A 202 14.09 -5.06 14.63
CA LEU A 202 13.26 -5.29 13.43
C LEU A 202 11.87 -4.69 13.67
N MET A 203 11.43 -3.83 12.78
CA MET A 203 10.06 -3.33 12.68
C MET A 203 9.43 -3.94 11.42
N ALA A 204 8.42 -4.78 11.55
CA ALA A 204 7.87 -5.51 10.41
C ALA A 204 6.34 -5.48 10.35
N ASP A 205 5.84 -5.42 9.11
CA ASP A 205 4.41 -5.52 8.74
C ASP A 205 3.76 -6.75 9.39
N SER A 206 2.63 -6.53 10.03
CA SER A 206 1.92 -7.57 10.81
C SER A 206 0.53 -7.90 10.27
N THR A 207 0.11 -7.27 9.17
CA THR A 207 -1.27 -7.34 8.64
C THR A 207 -1.79 -8.76 8.50
N ASN A 208 -0.94 -9.70 8.09
CA ASN A 208 -1.32 -11.12 7.90
C ASN A 208 -0.67 -12.07 8.92
N ALA A 209 -0.27 -11.60 10.09
CA ALA A 209 0.41 -12.43 11.08
C ALA A 209 -0.45 -13.62 11.60
N GLU A 210 -1.77 -13.53 11.51
CA GLU A 210 -2.70 -14.61 11.88
C GLU A 210 -2.98 -15.59 10.73
N VAL A 211 -2.57 -15.26 9.49
CA VAL A 211 -2.80 -16.10 8.31
C VAL A 211 -1.69 -17.15 8.24
N PRO A 212 -2.00 -18.46 8.28
CA PRO A 212 -0.99 -19.50 8.21
C PRO A 212 -0.38 -19.64 6.82
N GLY A 213 0.81 -20.23 6.74
CA GLY A 213 1.47 -20.62 5.50
C GLY A 213 2.23 -19.49 4.81
N VAL A 214 2.23 -19.51 3.49
CA VAL A 214 2.93 -18.57 2.60
C VAL A 214 1.93 -17.97 1.61
N VAL A 215 2.28 -16.82 1.03
CA VAL A 215 1.41 -16.15 0.08
C VAL A 215 1.27 -16.93 -1.23
N THR A 216 0.06 -16.93 -1.79
CA THR A 216 -0.17 -17.39 -3.16
C THR A 216 0.42 -16.38 -4.16
N SER A 217 1.08 -16.86 -5.22
CA SER A 217 1.69 -15.97 -6.21
C SER A 217 0.65 -15.13 -6.97
N GLU A 218 0.99 -13.90 -7.31
CA GLU A 218 0.20 -13.07 -8.24
C GLU A 218 -0.01 -13.76 -9.60
N ARG A 219 0.89 -14.62 -10.04
CA ARG A 219 0.75 -15.38 -11.30
C ARG A 219 -0.48 -16.29 -11.32
N ASP A 220 -0.90 -16.81 -10.18
CA ASP A 220 -2.02 -17.76 -10.09
C ASP A 220 -3.38 -17.12 -10.38
N ILE A 221 -3.44 -15.80 -10.42
CA ILE A 221 -4.64 -15.05 -10.80
C ILE A 221 -4.88 -15.04 -12.30
N ALA A 222 -3.83 -15.05 -13.12
CA ALA A 222 -3.96 -14.92 -14.57
C ALA A 222 -4.83 -16.02 -15.21
N PRO A 223 -4.72 -17.32 -14.85
CA PRO A 223 -5.62 -18.36 -15.36
C PRO A 223 -7.09 -18.13 -14.98
N VAL A 224 -7.34 -17.64 -13.77
CA VAL A 224 -8.71 -17.38 -13.29
C VAL A 224 -9.35 -16.20 -14.04
N LEU A 225 -8.57 -15.13 -14.28
CA LEU A 225 -9.03 -14.02 -15.11
C LEU A 225 -9.32 -14.50 -16.54
N ASP A 226 -8.43 -15.33 -17.10
CA ASP A 226 -8.60 -15.90 -18.44
C ASP A 226 -9.91 -16.69 -18.56
N GLU A 227 -10.20 -17.54 -17.59
CA GLU A 227 -11.46 -18.31 -17.53
C GLU A 227 -12.69 -17.40 -17.43
N ILE A 228 -12.65 -16.36 -16.59
CA ILE A 228 -13.74 -15.39 -16.46
C ILE A 228 -13.97 -14.68 -17.78
N PHE A 229 -12.90 -14.22 -18.44
CA PHE A 229 -12.97 -13.50 -19.72
C PHE A 229 -13.52 -14.39 -20.84
N ALA A 230 -13.11 -15.67 -20.91
CA ALA A 230 -13.58 -16.64 -21.89
C ALA A 230 -15.10 -16.93 -21.75
N ASN A 231 -15.60 -16.95 -20.51
CA ASN A 231 -16.99 -17.27 -20.20
C ASN A 231 -17.92 -16.06 -20.12
N THR A 232 -17.41 -14.83 -20.32
CA THR A 232 -18.21 -13.60 -20.26
C THR A 232 -18.51 -13.08 -21.66
N ARG A 233 -19.82 -13.04 -22.02
CA ARG A 233 -20.28 -12.48 -23.33
C ARG A 233 -20.59 -11.00 -23.29
N GLN A 234 -20.87 -10.47 -22.11
CA GLN A 234 -21.17 -9.06 -21.86
C GLN A 234 -19.91 -8.33 -21.38
N ARG A 235 -20.08 -7.09 -20.94
CA ARG A 235 -19.02 -6.24 -20.43
C ARG A 235 -18.41 -6.80 -19.16
N ILE A 236 -17.10 -6.63 -19.02
CA ILE A 236 -16.35 -6.94 -17.80
C ILE A 236 -15.97 -5.64 -17.12
N ILE A 237 -16.21 -5.55 -15.81
CA ILE A 237 -15.81 -4.43 -14.98
C ILE A 237 -14.90 -4.99 -13.89
N VAL A 238 -13.66 -4.52 -13.82
CA VAL A 238 -12.70 -4.93 -12.78
C VAL A 238 -12.48 -3.78 -11.83
N ALA A 239 -12.84 -3.96 -10.57
CA ALA A 239 -12.56 -2.98 -9.52
C ALA A 239 -11.35 -3.41 -8.71
N CYS A 240 -10.36 -2.53 -8.61
CA CYS A 240 -9.15 -2.74 -7.81
C CYS A 240 -8.63 -1.40 -7.28
N PHE A 241 -7.62 -1.45 -6.41
CA PHE A 241 -6.93 -0.23 -5.98
C PHE A 241 -6.25 0.46 -7.16
N ALA A 242 -6.32 1.79 -7.19
CA ALA A 242 -5.70 2.60 -8.24
C ALA A 242 -4.16 2.55 -8.23
N SER A 243 -3.56 1.98 -7.20
CA SER A 243 -2.13 1.72 -7.06
C SER A 243 -1.71 0.31 -7.50
N HIS A 244 -2.65 -0.61 -7.71
CA HIS A 244 -2.36 -2.02 -7.98
C HIS A 244 -1.98 -2.27 -9.46
N VAL A 245 -0.82 -1.74 -9.86
CA VAL A 245 -0.31 -1.78 -11.24
C VAL A 245 -0.23 -3.21 -11.78
N HIS A 246 0.24 -4.18 -10.98
CA HIS A 246 0.34 -5.59 -11.37
C HIS A 246 -1.01 -6.20 -11.74
N ARG A 247 -2.08 -5.90 -10.98
CA ARG A 247 -3.43 -6.37 -11.28
C ARG A 247 -3.95 -5.75 -12.57
N VAL A 248 -3.73 -4.45 -12.77
CA VAL A 248 -4.10 -3.78 -14.01
C VAL A 248 -3.36 -4.41 -15.19
N GLN A 249 -2.06 -4.71 -15.05
CA GLN A 249 -1.31 -5.41 -16.11
C GLN A 249 -1.91 -6.77 -16.46
N GLN A 250 -2.32 -7.57 -15.46
CA GLN A 250 -2.97 -8.87 -15.71
C GLN A 250 -4.30 -8.71 -16.46
N VAL A 251 -5.10 -7.71 -16.09
CA VAL A 251 -6.36 -7.41 -16.78
C VAL A 251 -6.12 -6.96 -18.22
N LEU A 252 -5.09 -6.10 -18.46
CA LEU A 252 -4.70 -5.71 -19.82
C LEU A 252 -4.28 -6.91 -20.66
N ASN A 253 -3.49 -7.82 -20.08
CA ASN A 253 -3.05 -9.03 -20.77
C ASN A 253 -4.24 -9.94 -21.13
N ALA A 254 -5.19 -10.13 -20.22
CA ALA A 254 -6.42 -10.87 -20.47
C ALA A 254 -7.27 -10.20 -21.56
N ALA A 255 -7.41 -8.87 -21.52
CA ALA A 255 -8.16 -8.11 -22.52
C ALA A 255 -7.55 -8.28 -23.93
N VAL A 256 -6.23 -8.22 -24.06
CA VAL A 256 -5.52 -8.50 -25.34
C VAL A 256 -5.85 -9.91 -25.85
N LYS A 257 -5.71 -10.92 -24.99
CA LYS A 257 -5.97 -12.33 -25.35
C LYS A 257 -7.40 -12.53 -25.85
N HIS A 258 -8.36 -11.87 -25.22
CA HIS A 258 -9.78 -11.98 -25.57
C HIS A 258 -10.26 -10.87 -26.52
N ARG A 259 -9.33 -10.10 -27.14
CA ARG A 259 -9.61 -9.04 -28.16
C ARG A 259 -10.59 -7.98 -27.68
N ARG A 260 -10.56 -7.64 -26.38
CA ARG A 260 -11.39 -6.59 -25.79
C ARG A 260 -10.60 -5.29 -25.65
N LYS A 261 -11.27 -4.16 -25.81
CA LYS A 261 -10.74 -2.83 -25.50
C LYS A 261 -10.86 -2.55 -24.00
N VAL A 262 -10.02 -1.65 -23.50
CA VAL A 262 -10.01 -1.30 -22.07
C VAL A 262 -10.20 0.20 -21.89
N ALA A 263 -11.05 0.60 -20.95
CA ALA A 263 -11.14 1.97 -20.48
C ALA A 263 -10.93 2.06 -18.96
N PHE A 264 -10.18 3.06 -18.52
CA PHE A 264 -10.02 3.38 -17.12
C PHE A 264 -11.15 4.26 -16.61
N VAL A 265 -11.68 3.97 -15.42
CA VAL A 265 -12.79 4.68 -14.79
C VAL A 265 -12.39 5.16 -13.40
N GLY A 266 -12.51 6.46 -13.18
CA GLY A 266 -12.12 7.11 -11.94
C GLY A 266 -10.83 7.92 -12.07
N ARG A 267 -10.80 9.12 -11.47
CA ARG A 267 -9.69 10.08 -11.60
C ARG A 267 -8.34 9.49 -11.14
N SER A 268 -8.32 8.86 -9.98
CA SER A 268 -7.09 8.23 -9.45
C SER A 268 -6.62 7.05 -10.30
N MET A 269 -7.52 6.24 -10.86
CA MET A 269 -7.17 5.14 -11.76
C MET A 269 -6.49 5.67 -13.03
N VAL A 270 -7.10 6.64 -13.71
CA VAL A 270 -6.54 7.26 -14.92
C VAL A 270 -5.16 7.87 -14.63
N ARG A 271 -5.06 8.65 -13.55
CA ARG A 271 -3.85 9.33 -13.16
C ARG A 271 -2.72 8.35 -12.84
N ASN A 272 -2.95 7.41 -11.92
CA ASN A 272 -1.90 6.52 -11.43
C ASN A 272 -1.44 5.54 -12.52
N MET A 273 -2.36 5.04 -13.34
CA MET A 273 -2.00 4.17 -14.47
C MET A 273 -1.27 4.95 -15.58
N GLY A 274 -1.60 6.24 -15.77
CA GLY A 274 -0.82 7.14 -16.62
C GLY A 274 0.62 7.25 -16.16
N VAL A 275 0.84 7.58 -14.88
CA VAL A 275 2.17 7.64 -14.27
C VAL A 275 2.93 6.31 -14.41
N ALA A 276 2.28 5.18 -14.08
CA ALA A 276 2.90 3.86 -14.17
C ALA A 276 3.29 3.50 -15.61
N ARG A 277 2.46 3.84 -16.60
CA ARG A 277 2.75 3.67 -18.03
C ARG A 277 3.94 4.52 -18.47
N ASP A 278 3.95 5.79 -18.15
CA ASP A 278 4.97 6.74 -18.58
C ASP A 278 6.34 6.42 -17.98
N LEU A 279 6.36 5.79 -16.81
CA LEU A 279 7.58 5.28 -16.16
C LEU A 279 7.96 3.85 -16.58
N GLY A 280 7.13 3.15 -17.37
CA GLY A 280 7.41 1.81 -17.87
C GLY A 280 7.01 0.67 -16.92
N TYR A 281 6.34 0.94 -15.79
CA TYR A 281 5.81 -0.08 -14.88
C TYR A 281 4.53 -0.74 -15.41
N LEU A 282 3.77 -0.05 -16.27
CA LEU A 282 2.60 -0.58 -16.95
C LEU A 282 2.83 -0.61 -18.46
N ARG A 283 2.75 -1.81 -19.03
CA ARG A 283 2.88 -2.02 -20.49
C ARG A 283 1.51 -2.04 -21.14
N VAL A 284 1.25 -1.09 -22.01
CA VAL A 284 -0.02 -0.94 -22.71
C VAL A 284 0.21 -1.10 -24.20
N PRO A 285 -0.27 -2.18 -24.84
CA PRO A 285 -0.22 -2.34 -26.28
C PRO A 285 -0.96 -1.23 -27.02
N GLY A 286 -0.43 -0.80 -28.16
CA GLY A 286 -1.06 0.24 -28.97
C GLY A 286 -2.50 -0.13 -29.34
N GLY A 287 -3.40 0.86 -29.22
CA GLY A 287 -4.82 0.69 -29.54
C GLY A 287 -5.63 -0.19 -28.57
N LEU A 288 -5.06 -0.62 -27.43
CA LEU A 288 -5.80 -1.35 -26.42
C LEU A 288 -6.69 -0.43 -25.57
N LEU A 289 -6.13 0.69 -25.12
CA LEU A 289 -6.89 1.69 -24.37
C LEU A 289 -7.73 2.55 -25.29
N VAL A 290 -8.95 2.79 -24.87
CA VAL A 290 -9.92 3.71 -25.50
C VAL A 290 -10.44 4.69 -24.46
N GLU A 291 -10.91 5.84 -24.93
CA GLU A 291 -11.60 6.80 -24.07
C GLU A 291 -12.93 6.22 -23.55
N LEU A 292 -13.34 6.63 -22.36
CA LEU A 292 -14.56 6.10 -21.75
C LEU A 292 -15.80 6.27 -22.63
N ARG A 293 -15.92 7.42 -23.33
CA ARG A 293 -17.02 7.68 -24.26
C ARG A 293 -17.04 6.70 -25.44
N GLU A 294 -15.86 6.38 -25.99
CA GLU A 294 -15.72 5.39 -27.05
C GLU A 294 -16.15 4.00 -26.55
N ALA A 295 -15.71 3.64 -25.33
CA ALA A 295 -16.08 2.36 -24.69
C ALA A 295 -17.60 2.23 -24.46
N GLU A 296 -18.30 3.32 -24.20
CA GLU A 296 -19.77 3.33 -24.03
C GLU A 296 -20.53 3.05 -25.33
N GLU A 297 -19.95 3.40 -26.47
CA GLU A 297 -20.55 3.20 -27.81
C GLU A 297 -20.23 1.81 -28.41
N MET A 298 -19.27 1.09 -27.83
CA MET A 298 -18.84 -0.24 -28.30
C MET A 298 -19.81 -1.33 -27.85
N PRO A 299 -19.85 -2.49 -28.59
CA PRO A 299 -20.57 -3.65 -28.12
C PRO A 299 -20.08 -4.08 -26.73
N PRO A 300 -20.98 -4.36 -25.77
CA PRO A 300 -20.55 -4.69 -24.38
C PRO A 300 -19.56 -5.85 -24.30
N GLY A 301 -19.66 -6.84 -25.19
CA GLY A 301 -18.73 -7.97 -25.25
C GLY A 301 -17.30 -7.62 -25.61
N ASP A 302 -17.08 -6.43 -26.18
CA ASP A 302 -15.75 -5.97 -26.63
C ASP A 302 -15.06 -5.04 -25.63
N VAL A 303 -15.69 -4.81 -24.45
CA VAL A 303 -15.24 -3.79 -23.49
C VAL A 303 -14.90 -4.38 -22.14
N VAL A 304 -13.81 -3.90 -21.58
CA VAL A 304 -13.40 -4.05 -20.19
C VAL A 304 -13.25 -2.67 -19.54
N LEU A 305 -13.88 -2.46 -18.41
CA LEU A 305 -13.70 -1.26 -17.60
C LEU A 305 -12.85 -1.59 -16.37
N ILE A 306 -11.82 -0.81 -16.12
CA ILE A 306 -11.02 -0.94 -14.88
C ILE A 306 -11.34 0.27 -14.01
N SER A 307 -11.88 0.05 -12.82
CA SER A 307 -12.39 1.11 -11.96
C SER A 307 -11.88 1.04 -10.53
N THR A 308 -12.05 2.15 -9.81
CA THR A 308 -11.91 2.22 -8.36
C THR A 308 -13.20 1.79 -7.65
N GLY A 309 -13.15 1.59 -6.33
CA GLY A 309 -14.33 1.30 -5.52
C GLY A 309 -14.42 -0.13 -5.05
N SER A 310 -13.30 -0.85 -5.04
CA SER A 310 -13.25 -2.24 -4.55
C SER A 310 -13.48 -2.39 -3.05
N GLN A 311 -13.38 -1.30 -2.27
CA GLN A 311 -13.67 -1.26 -0.83
C GLN A 311 -15.04 -0.64 -0.49
N GLY A 312 -15.86 -0.37 -1.50
CA GLY A 312 -17.20 0.17 -1.28
C GLY A 312 -17.24 1.65 -0.89
N GLU A 313 -16.16 2.38 -1.16
CA GLU A 313 -16.06 3.82 -0.87
C GLU A 313 -17.22 4.58 -1.56
N PRO A 314 -18.00 5.39 -0.83
CA PRO A 314 -19.26 5.95 -1.35
C PRO A 314 -19.11 6.77 -2.64
N MET A 315 -18.01 7.51 -2.78
CA MET A 315 -17.75 8.38 -3.94
C MET A 315 -16.99 7.68 -5.06
N SER A 316 -16.65 6.41 -4.90
CA SER A 316 -15.93 5.65 -5.94
C SER A 316 -16.79 5.36 -7.15
N ALA A 317 -16.14 5.11 -8.29
CA ALA A 317 -16.86 4.84 -9.54
C ALA A 317 -17.78 3.61 -9.42
N LEU A 318 -17.29 2.50 -8.84
CA LEU A 318 -18.11 1.29 -8.71
C LEU A 318 -19.30 1.47 -7.76
N SER A 319 -19.13 2.13 -6.62
CA SER A 319 -20.23 2.42 -5.68
C SER A 319 -21.32 3.26 -6.32
N ARG A 320 -20.94 4.27 -7.08
CA ARG A 320 -21.86 5.11 -7.84
C ARG A 320 -22.56 4.34 -8.98
N MET A 321 -21.85 3.41 -9.66
CA MET A 321 -22.48 2.50 -10.63
C MET A 321 -23.54 1.62 -9.97
N ALA A 322 -23.21 1.01 -8.83
CA ALA A 322 -24.14 0.17 -8.05
C ALA A 322 -25.36 0.97 -7.55
N GLY A 323 -25.16 2.24 -7.19
CA GLY A 323 -26.20 3.19 -6.77
C GLY A 323 -26.98 3.85 -7.91
N ARG A 324 -26.66 3.55 -9.16
CA ARG A 324 -27.22 4.23 -10.37
C ARG A 324 -26.93 5.73 -10.45
N ASP A 325 -25.90 6.20 -9.80
CA ASP A 325 -25.42 7.60 -9.80
C ASP A 325 -24.11 7.76 -10.60
N HIS A 326 -23.96 7.01 -11.67
CA HIS A 326 -22.80 7.09 -12.57
C HIS A 326 -23.29 7.08 -14.02
N PRO A 327 -22.62 7.77 -14.97
CA PRO A 327 -22.97 7.72 -16.40
C PRO A 327 -23.00 6.27 -16.92
N ILE A 328 -22.01 5.46 -16.57
CA ILE A 328 -21.98 4.02 -16.89
C ILE A 328 -23.11 3.32 -16.14
N ARG A 329 -24.00 2.68 -16.90
CA ARG A 329 -25.09 1.88 -16.35
C ARG A 329 -24.69 0.40 -16.36
N ILE A 330 -24.88 -0.25 -15.22
CA ILE A 330 -24.75 -1.70 -15.11
C ILE A 330 -25.93 -2.36 -15.81
N ALA A 331 -25.66 -3.33 -16.66
CA ALA A 331 -26.65 -4.10 -17.38
C ALA A 331 -26.71 -5.55 -16.90
N ALA A 332 -27.85 -6.19 -17.14
CA ALA A 332 -27.97 -7.63 -16.86
C ALA A 332 -26.98 -8.43 -17.71
N GLY A 333 -26.26 -9.33 -17.06
CA GLY A 333 -25.20 -10.15 -17.68
C GLY A 333 -23.81 -9.52 -17.68
N ASP A 334 -23.65 -8.26 -17.27
CA ASP A 334 -22.32 -7.70 -16.99
C ASP A 334 -21.61 -8.54 -15.91
N THR A 335 -20.30 -8.71 -16.02
CA THR A 335 -19.50 -9.37 -14.99
C THR A 335 -18.66 -8.34 -14.27
N VAL A 336 -18.83 -8.24 -12.95
CA VAL A 336 -18.04 -7.34 -12.09
C VAL A 336 -17.09 -8.18 -11.25
N ILE A 337 -15.79 -7.90 -11.35
CA ILE A 337 -14.71 -8.56 -10.60
C ILE A 337 -14.23 -7.60 -9.53
N LEU A 338 -14.40 -7.96 -8.25
CA LEU A 338 -13.79 -7.25 -7.12
C LEU A 338 -12.41 -7.84 -6.85
N ALA A 339 -11.38 -7.24 -7.43
CA ALA A 339 -10.01 -7.72 -7.42
C ALA A 339 -9.20 -7.10 -6.25
N SER A 340 -9.76 -7.18 -5.04
CA SER A 340 -9.12 -6.77 -3.78
C SER A 340 -9.54 -7.68 -2.64
N SER A 341 -8.75 -7.71 -1.55
CA SER A 341 -9.23 -8.22 -0.26
C SER A 341 -10.11 -7.17 0.40
N LEU A 342 -11.02 -7.63 1.25
CA LEU A 342 -11.73 -6.76 2.18
C LEU A 342 -10.73 -6.21 3.20
N ILE A 343 -10.70 -4.90 3.35
CA ILE A 343 -10.04 -4.26 4.49
C ILE A 343 -11.00 -4.40 5.68
N PRO A 344 -10.52 -4.83 6.86
CA PRO A 344 -11.35 -4.89 8.06
C PRO A 344 -12.10 -3.57 8.31
N GLY A 345 -13.40 -3.66 8.63
CA GLY A 345 -14.27 -2.49 8.76
C GLY A 345 -15.07 -2.12 7.51
N ASN A 346 -14.62 -2.51 6.31
CA ASN A 346 -15.31 -2.16 5.05
C ASN A 346 -16.35 -3.20 4.60
N GLU A 347 -16.55 -4.29 5.34
CA GLU A 347 -17.40 -5.40 4.94
C GLU A 347 -18.81 -4.96 4.55
N THR A 348 -19.44 -4.14 5.41
CA THR A 348 -20.81 -3.64 5.17
C THR A 348 -20.89 -2.80 3.90
N ALA A 349 -19.91 -1.94 3.65
CA ALA A 349 -19.87 -1.09 2.46
C ALA A 349 -19.70 -1.93 1.19
N VAL A 350 -18.78 -2.89 1.19
CA VAL A 350 -18.53 -3.78 0.05
C VAL A 350 -19.73 -4.67 -0.24
N TYR A 351 -20.35 -5.28 0.77
CA TYR A 351 -21.57 -6.08 0.56
C TYR A 351 -22.77 -5.24 0.07
N ARG A 352 -22.85 -3.97 0.45
CA ARG A 352 -23.84 -3.04 -0.11
C ARG A 352 -23.64 -2.87 -1.61
N VAL A 353 -22.40 -2.70 -2.07
CA VAL A 353 -22.06 -2.60 -3.49
C VAL A 353 -22.36 -3.91 -4.21
N ILE A 354 -21.93 -5.06 -3.67
CA ILE A 354 -22.22 -6.38 -4.24
C ILE A 354 -23.74 -6.57 -4.42
N ASN A 355 -24.53 -6.30 -3.39
CA ASN A 355 -25.99 -6.40 -3.44
C ASN A 355 -26.61 -5.43 -4.47
N GLY A 356 -26.10 -4.21 -4.57
CA GLY A 356 -26.52 -3.23 -5.57
C GLY A 356 -26.27 -3.74 -6.99
N LEU A 357 -25.09 -4.24 -7.29
CA LEU A 357 -24.71 -4.78 -8.60
C LEU A 357 -25.52 -6.03 -8.95
N THR A 358 -25.69 -6.95 -8.01
CA THR A 358 -26.48 -8.18 -8.20
C THR A 358 -27.96 -7.85 -8.48
N ARG A 359 -28.51 -6.86 -7.78
CA ARG A 359 -29.89 -6.39 -8.03
C ARG A 359 -30.07 -5.80 -9.42
N LEU A 360 -29.00 -5.27 -10.04
CA LEU A 360 -28.98 -4.80 -11.42
C LEU A 360 -28.79 -5.92 -12.45
N GLY A 361 -28.65 -7.17 -12.01
CA GLY A 361 -28.49 -8.34 -12.87
C GLY A 361 -27.04 -8.65 -13.25
N ALA A 362 -26.05 -8.01 -12.63
CA ALA A 362 -24.64 -8.33 -12.84
C ALA A 362 -24.24 -9.61 -12.11
N ARG A 363 -23.32 -10.37 -12.71
CA ARG A 363 -22.57 -11.45 -12.05
C ARG A 363 -21.43 -10.82 -11.29
N VAL A 364 -21.38 -10.96 -9.97
CA VAL A 364 -20.29 -10.44 -9.16
C VAL A 364 -19.33 -11.56 -8.77
N VAL A 365 -18.04 -11.40 -9.07
CA VAL A 365 -16.95 -12.31 -8.74
C VAL A 365 -16.03 -11.61 -7.74
N HIS A 366 -15.75 -12.26 -6.61
CA HIS A 366 -14.90 -11.72 -5.56
C HIS A 366 -14.07 -12.84 -4.91
N LYS A 367 -13.15 -12.50 -4.03
CA LYS A 367 -12.17 -13.43 -3.42
C LYS A 367 -12.80 -14.71 -2.82
N ALA A 368 -14.02 -14.64 -2.29
CA ALA A 368 -14.69 -15.83 -1.76
C ALA A 368 -15.25 -16.78 -2.86
N SER A 369 -15.42 -16.29 -4.09
CA SER A 369 -15.97 -17.10 -5.20
C SER A 369 -14.92 -17.55 -6.21
N ALA A 370 -13.78 -16.82 -6.34
CA ALA A 370 -12.68 -17.18 -7.23
C ALA A 370 -11.39 -16.49 -6.79
N LEU A 371 -10.25 -17.03 -7.19
CA LEU A 371 -8.93 -16.45 -6.89
C LEU A 371 -8.66 -15.23 -7.79
N VAL A 372 -9.35 -14.13 -7.52
CA VAL A 372 -9.19 -12.85 -8.25
C VAL A 372 -8.30 -11.84 -7.54
N HIS A 373 -7.81 -12.19 -6.36
CA HIS A 373 -6.89 -11.39 -5.57
C HIS A 373 -6.05 -12.25 -4.64
N VAL A 374 -4.79 -11.85 -4.44
CA VAL A 374 -3.89 -12.36 -3.40
C VAL A 374 -3.42 -11.18 -2.54
N SER A 375 -3.10 -11.45 -1.27
CA SER A 375 -2.64 -10.40 -0.34
C SER A 375 -1.30 -9.81 -0.76
N GLY A 376 -1.10 -8.55 -0.44
CA GLY A 376 0.20 -7.87 -0.55
C GLY A 376 1.10 -8.05 0.68
N HIS A 377 0.59 -8.69 1.75
CA HIS A 377 1.27 -8.79 3.05
C HIS A 377 1.67 -10.22 3.36
N ALA A 378 2.82 -10.38 4.03
CA ALA A 378 3.42 -11.63 4.40
C ALA A 378 2.59 -12.38 5.46
N PRO A 379 2.18 -13.65 5.23
CA PRO A 379 1.56 -14.48 6.24
C PRO A 379 2.59 -15.08 7.20
N ALA A 380 2.12 -15.72 8.28
CA ALA A 380 2.91 -16.21 9.40
C ALA A 380 4.17 -17.00 9.01
N GLY A 381 4.07 -17.86 7.98
CA GLY A 381 5.23 -18.64 7.50
C GLY A 381 6.33 -17.75 6.93
N GLU A 382 5.98 -16.71 6.17
CA GLU A 382 6.95 -15.76 5.60
C GLU A 382 7.53 -14.84 6.69
N LEU A 383 6.73 -14.43 7.66
CA LEU A 383 7.19 -13.66 8.82
C LEU A 383 8.23 -14.44 9.64
N LEU A 384 8.02 -15.75 9.84
CA LEU A 384 9.00 -16.62 10.48
C LEU A 384 10.31 -16.69 9.68
N TYR A 385 10.26 -16.75 8.34
CA TYR A 385 11.48 -16.70 7.53
C TYR A 385 12.26 -15.41 7.76
N VAL A 386 11.61 -14.26 7.74
CA VAL A 386 12.27 -12.97 7.96
C VAL A 386 12.86 -12.87 9.36
N LEU A 387 12.12 -13.29 10.40
CA LEU A 387 12.63 -13.33 11.78
C LEU A 387 13.87 -14.21 11.92
N ASN A 388 13.89 -15.40 11.30
CA ASN A 388 15.03 -16.31 11.32
C ASN A 388 16.23 -15.84 10.48
N LEU A 389 16.00 -15.11 9.39
CA LEU A 389 17.06 -14.51 8.56
C LEU A 389 17.73 -13.33 9.25
N VAL A 390 16.92 -12.42 9.77
CA VAL A 390 17.37 -11.17 10.39
C VAL A 390 17.91 -11.42 11.82
N ARG A 391 17.30 -12.32 12.59
CA ARG A 391 17.64 -12.62 13.98
C ARG A 391 17.86 -11.35 14.82
N PRO A 392 16.87 -10.46 14.89
CA PRO A 392 17.04 -9.17 15.55
C PRO A 392 17.18 -9.36 17.07
N ARG A 393 17.86 -8.40 17.74
CA ARG A 393 17.93 -8.37 19.20
C ARG A 393 16.61 -8.03 19.85
N ASN A 394 15.82 -7.19 19.19
CA ASN A 394 14.49 -6.77 19.61
C ASN A 394 13.56 -6.79 18.41
N PHE A 395 12.28 -6.98 18.67
CA PHE A 395 11.25 -6.98 17.65
C PHE A 395 10.10 -6.03 18.01
N MET A 396 9.64 -5.26 17.04
CA MET A 396 8.48 -4.39 17.15
C MET A 396 7.54 -4.66 15.98
N PRO A 397 6.40 -5.35 16.20
CA PRO A 397 5.40 -5.50 15.16
C PRO A 397 4.76 -4.15 14.86
N VAL A 398 4.60 -3.83 13.57
CA VAL A 398 3.95 -2.60 13.10
C VAL A 398 2.89 -2.93 12.05
N HIS A 399 2.10 -1.97 11.64
CA HIS A 399 1.09 -2.09 10.59
C HIS A 399 0.08 -3.22 10.86
N GLY A 400 -0.76 -3.04 11.87
CA GLY A 400 -1.76 -4.05 12.25
C GLY A 400 -2.59 -3.65 13.45
N GLU A 401 -3.78 -4.23 13.56
CA GLU A 401 -4.60 -4.20 14.77
C GLU A 401 -3.92 -4.98 15.91
N TRP A 402 -4.34 -4.79 17.14
CA TRP A 402 -3.76 -5.45 18.29
C TRP A 402 -3.65 -6.97 18.19
N ARG A 403 -4.63 -7.64 17.58
CA ARG A 403 -4.58 -9.09 17.33
C ARG A 403 -3.43 -9.47 16.40
N HIS A 404 -3.20 -8.72 15.32
CA HIS A 404 -2.10 -8.94 14.38
C HIS A 404 -0.74 -8.69 15.04
N LEU A 405 -0.60 -7.57 15.77
CA LEU A 405 0.63 -7.24 16.49
C LEU A 405 0.98 -8.30 17.53
N ARG A 406 0.00 -8.79 18.28
CA ARG A 406 0.21 -9.86 19.27
C ARG A 406 0.57 -11.19 18.63
N ALA A 407 -0.08 -11.56 17.52
CA ALA A 407 0.25 -12.77 16.77
C ALA A 407 1.69 -12.71 16.26
N HIS A 408 2.12 -11.58 15.70
CA HIS A 408 3.49 -11.42 15.20
C HIS A 408 4.53 -11.40 16.32
N ALA A 409 4.24 -10.73 17.45
CA ALA A 409 5.11 -10.79 18.63
C ALA A 409 5.26 -12.22 19.18
N HIS A 410 4.18 -13.02 19.13
CA HIS A 410 4.25 -14.43 19.50
C HIS A 410 5.16 -15.25 18.55
N LEU A 411 5.05 -15.00 17.23
CA LEU A 411 5.96 -15.62 16.25
C LEU A 411 7.42 -15.26 16.55
N ALA A 412 7.70 -13.98 16.85
CA ALA A 412 9.06 -13.55 17.22
C ALA A 412 9.59 -14.27 18.47
N ALA A 413 8.77 -14.38 19.51
CA ALA A 413 9.14 -15.11 20.72
C ALA A 413 9.44 -16.60 20.44
N LEU A 414 8.72 -17.25 19.53
CA LEU A 414 8.97 -18.63 19.10
C LEU A 414 10.34 -18.79 18.41
N THR A 415 10.86 -17.75 17.77
CA THR A 415 12.20 -17.76 17.14
C THR A 415 13.32 -17.39 18.11
N GLY A 416 13.01 -17.13 19.38
CA GLY A 416 13.97 -16.81 20.43
C GLY A 416 14.30 -15.31 20.54
N VAL A 417 13.57 -14.44 19.88
CA VAL A 417 13.67 -12.98 20.09
C VAL A 417 13.02 -12.66 21.45
N PRO A 418 13.72 -11.95 22.36
CA PRO A 418 13.26 -11.72 23.73
C PRO A 418 12.01 -10.79 23.79
#